data_6fbd908dd0b9e6f60ece39617ee75598
#
_entry.id   6fbd908dd0b9e6f60ece39617ee75598
#
_cell.length_a   1.000
_cell.length_b   1.000
_cell.length_c   1.000
_cell.angle_alpha   90.00
_cell.angle_beta   90.00
_cell.angle_gamma   90.00
#
_symmetry.space_group_name_H-M   'P 1'
#
loop_
_entity.id
_entity.type
_entity.pdbx_description
1 polymer ?
#
loop_
_entity_poly.entity_id
_entity_poly.type
_entity_poly.pdbx_seq_one_letter_code
_entity_poly.pdbx_strand_id
1 'polypeptide(L)'
;MKKVLTFGRYFKQAVGEKVRKIPLSVPGFTCPNIDGTLAHGGCIFCKNESFSPALQNNATPKQSFKLNPKTAHNPILPLQLEALKKQFESQKQFHYDKFHMRKFLGYFQSFTNTYAPLPTLKVLYDEILQRKDVVGISIGTRFDSITLEILDYLAQWVKKGKIIWVEYGVQSIHTQTLNLINRGHDNSQLQYWVQEARARGIAICIHLIYGLPKETDTMMIQSLEEVLRIGLDGLKIHPLYVMEHTALAAMYRAGEYEPITLERYGDLIVQSLLRIPNDVVLHRISAGVHSGDLLAPKWCLDKNIQMRYLRECLRKAGIEY
;
A
#
# COMPACT_ATOMS: atom_id res chain seq x y z
N MET A 1 -10.69 -5.17 -27.17
CA MET A 1 -9.72 -4.41 -26.36
C MET A 1 -10.10 -4.57 -24.88
N LYS A 2 -9.19 -5.05 -24.04
CA LYS A 2 -9.43 -5.26 -22.62
C LYS A 2 -9.41 -3.92 -21.87
N LYS A 3 -10.48 -3.59 -21.13
CA LYS A 3 -10.56 -2.34 -20.36
C LYS A 3 -10.29 -2.61 -18.89
N VAL A 4 -9.25 -1.97 -18.35
CA VAL A 4 -8.85 -2.13 -16.94
C VAL A 4 -9.68 -1.20 -16.05
N LEU A 5 -10.21 -1.73 -14.95
CA LEU A 5 -10.89 -0.93 -13.92
C LEU A 5 -9.82 -0.25 -13.04
N THR A 6 -9.41 0.95 -13.42
CA THR A 6 -8.47 1.73 -12.61
C THR A 6 -9.15 2.33 -11.38
N PHE A 7 -8.38 2.67 -10.35
CA PHE A 7 -8.85 3.37 -9.15
C PHE A 7 -9.73 4.60 -9.48
N GLY A 8 -9.32 5.40 -10.47
CA GLY A 8 -10.08 6.59 -10.88
C GLY A 8 -11.43 6.24 -11.53
N ARG A 9 -11.47 5.19 -12.35
CA ARG A 9 -12.72 4.70 -12.98
C ARG A 9 -13.67 4.13 -11.92
N TYR A 10 -13.16 3.31 -11.00
CA TYR A 10 -13.93 2.75 -9.91
C TYR A 10 -14.63 3.83 -9.07
N PHE A 11 -13.86 4.82 -8.57
CA PHE A 11 -14.44 5.86 -7.74
C PHE A 11 -15.41 6.77 -8.51
N LYS A 12 -15.18 7.02 -9.80
CA LYS A 12 -16.13 7.75 -10.63
C LYS A 12 -17.47 7.01 -10.78
N GLN A 13 -17.43 5.68 -10.84
CA GLN A 13 -18.64 4.84 -10.87
C GLN A 13 -19.32 4.78 -9.50
N ALA A 14 -18.56 4.57 -8.42
CA ALA A 14 -19.10 4.38 -7.08
C ALA A 14 -19.61 5.67 -6.42
N VAL A 15 -19.00 6.83 -6.73
CA VAL A 15 -19.25 8.11 -6.05
C VAL A 15 -19.85 9.16 -6.99
N GLY A 16 -19.80 8.91 -8.30
CA GLY A 16 -20.25 9.87 -9.34
C GLY A 16 -19.22 10.94 -9.70
N GLU A 17 -18.16 11.11 -8.91
CA GLU A 17 -17.12 12.12 -9.14
C GLU A 17 -15.70 11.58 -8.86
N LYS A 18 -14.70 12.38 -9.22
CA LYS A 18 -13.30 12.02 -8.97
C LYS A 18 -12.98 12.05 -7.49
N VAL A 19 -12.32 11.01 -6.99
CA VAL A 19 -11.84 10.91 -5.61
C VAL A 19 -10.32 10.92 -5.58
N ARG A 20 -9.74 11.70 -4.67
CA ARG A 20 -8.29 11.76 -4.47
C ARG A 20 -7.88 11.05 -3.18
N LYS A 21 -6.89 10.15 -3.26
CA LYS A 21 -6.23 9.60 -2.06
C LYS A 21 -5.38 10.69 -1.41
N ILE A 22 -5.57 10.89 -0.10
CA ILE A 22 -4.72 11.71 0.74
C ILE A 22 -3.86 10.79 1.60
N PRO A 23 -2.54 10.71 1.34
CA PRO A 23 -1.64 9.90 2.15
C PRO A 23 -1.47 10.49 3.55
N LEU A 24 -1.63 9.64 4.55
CA LEU A 24 -1.55 9.97 5.96
C LEU A 24 -0.51 9.07 6.65
N SER A 25 0.25 9.63 7.55
CA SER A 25 1.20 8.92 8.39
C SER A 25 0.98 9.27 9.85
N VAL A 26 0.84 8.25 10.70
CA VAL A 26 0.56 8.42 12.12
C VAL A 26 1.86 8.40 12.92
N PRO A 27 2.20 9.45 13.68
CA PRO A 27 3.35 9.45 14.56
C PRO A 27 3.32 8.27 15.54
N GLY A 28 4.46 7.65 15.79
CA GLY A 28 4.59 6.53 16.73
C GLY A 28 4.10 5.17 16.22
N PHE A 29 3.52 5.08 15.01
CA PHE A 29 3.22 3.78 14.41
C PHE A 29 4.51 3.06 14.00
N THR A 30 4.47 1.72 14.07
CA THR A 30 5.60 0.85 13.74
C THR A 30 5.12 -0.40 12.99
N CYS A 31 5.97 -1.39 12.89
CA CYS A 31 5.69 -2.68 12.27
C CYS A 31 6.26 -3.79 13.18
N PRO A 32 5.57 -4.93 13.37
CA PRO A 32 6.08 -6.04 14.17
C PRO A 32 7.40 -6.62 13.66
N ASN A 33 7.75 -6.34 12.40
CA ASN A 33 9.06 -6.68 11.82
C ASN A 33 10.17 -5.68 12.17
N ILE A 34 9.82 -4.53 12.76
CA ILE A 34 10.78 -3.47 13.10
C ILE A 34 11.02 -3.43 14.61
N ASP A 35 9.95 -3.60 15.41
CA ASP A 35 10.01 -3.42 16.86
C ASP A 35 10.47 -4.66 17.65
N GLY A 36 10.80 -5.75 16.96
CA GLY A 36 11.26 -6.98 17.55
C GLY A 36 10.16 -7.97 17.94
N THR A 37 8.90 -7.68 17.69
CA THR A 37 7.79 -8.60 18.02
C THR A 37 7.84 -9.87 17.15
N LEU A 38 8.13 -9.74 15.86
CA LEU A 38 8.31 -10.86 14.92
C LEU A 38 9.76 -10.94 14.41
N ALA A 39 10.35 -9.81 14.06
CA ALA A 39 11.72 -9.72 13.58
C ALA A 39 12.27 -8.31 13.85
N HIS A 40 13.56 -8.09 13.61
CA HIS A 40 14.22 -6.80 13.73
C HIS A 40 14.58 -6.22 12.36
N GLY A 41 14.70 -4.90 12.27
CA GLY A 41 15.20 -4.18 11.08
C GLY A 41 14.21 -4.03 9.93
N GLY A 42 13.06 -4.69 9.97
CA GLY A 42 12.05 -4.66 8.90
C GLY A 42 12.40 -5.56 7.71
N CYS A 43 11.62 -5.47 6.64
CA CYS A 43 11.96 -6.15 5.39
C CYS A 43 13.22 -5.53 4.77
N ILE A 44 14.03 -6.33 4.08
CA ILE A 44 15.36 -5.93 3.55
C ILE A 44 15.33 -4.67 2.66
N PHE A 45 14.18 -4.36 2.07
CA PHE A 45 13.97 -3.20 1.19
C PHE A 45 13.25 -2.03 1.86
N CYS A 46 12.84 -2.17 3.15
CA CYS A 46 11.89 -1.23 3.77
C CYS A 46 12.57 0.07 4.19
N LYS A 47 12.16 1.17 3.54
CA LYS A 47 12.48 2.54 3.92
C LYS A 47 11.20 3.38 3.78
N ASN A 48 10.44 3.54 4.88
CA ASN A 48 9.11 4.18 4.84
C ASN A 48 9.16 5.60 4.27
N GLU A 49 10.22 6.33 4.51
CA GLU A 49 10.43 7.68 4.00
C GLU A 49 10.47 7.72 2.47
N SER A 50 10.89 6.65 1.80
CA SER A 50 11.01 6.61 0.33
C SER A 50 9.68 6.69 -0.42
N PHE A 51 8.58 6.26 0.21
CA PHE A 51 7.27 6.19 -0.43
C PHE A 51 6.16 6.97 0.30
N SER A 52 6.44 7.54 1.47
CA SER A 52 5.46 8.30 2.26
C SER A 52 5.72 9.79 2.18
N PRO A 53 4.90 10.57 1.45
CA PRO A 53 5.08 12.03 1.35
C PRO A 53 5.04 12.74 2.71
N ALA A 54 4.24 12.24 3.65
CA ALA A 54 4.13 12.81 4.99
C ALA A 54 5.42 12.65 5.82
N LEU A 55 6.18 11.58 5.60
CA LEU A 55 7.49 11.36 6.23
C LEU A 55 8.60 12.14 5.53
N GLN A 56 8.57 12.20 4.19
CA GLN A 56 9.55 12.95 3.39
C GLN A 56 9.57 14.44 3.73
N ASN A 57 8.41 15.04 3.89
CA ASN A 57 8.26 16.48 4.14
C ASN A 57 8.30 16.85 5.63
N ASN A 58 8.75 15.95 6.51
CA ASN A 58 8.71 16.13 7.97
C ASN A 58 7.33 16.52 8.52
N ALA A 59 6.27 16.22 7.77
CA ALA A 59 4.89 16.48 8.20
C ALA A 59 4.44 15.54 9.33
N THR A 60 5.22 14.48 9.59
CA THR A 60 5.01 13.54 10.69
C THR A 60 6.12 13.78 11.74
N PRO A 61 5.78 14.26 12.95
CA PRO A 61 6.76 14.42 14.01
C PRO A 61 7.46 13.11 14.36
N LYS A 62 8.80 13.16 14.49
CA LYS A 62 9.58 12.00 14.97
C LYS A 62 9.21 11.69 16.41
N GLN A 63 8.99 10.42 16.71
CA GLN A 63 8.64 9.95 18.05
C GLN A 63 9.53 8.78 18.44
N SER A 64 10.05 8.83 19.67
CA SER A 64 10.71 7.69 20.31
C SER A 64 9.69 6.66 20.78
N PHE A 65 8.52 7.12 21.24
CA PHE A 65 7.42 6.25 21.66
C PHE A 65 6.84 5.52 20.46
N LYS A 66 6.72 4.18 20.57
CA LYS A 66 6.14 3.31 19.55
C LYS A 66 4.91 2.59 20.09
N LEU A 67 3.83 2.64 19.33
CA LEU A 67 2.62 1.90 19.61
C LEU A 67 2.74 0.45 19.13
N ASN A 68 2.15 -0.44 19.91
CA ASN A 68 1.86 -1.82 19.51
C ASN A 68 0.49 -2.23 20.11
N PRO A 69 -0.09 -3.36 19.73
CA PRO A 69 -1.42 -3.79 20.21
C PRO A 69 -1.55 -3.93 21.73
N LYS A 70 -0.44 -4.14 22.45
CA LYS A 70 -0.40 -4.31 23.92
C LYS A 70 -0.22 -2.98 24.69
N THR A 71 -0.10 -1.86 23.99
CA THR A 71 0.07 -0.54 24.61
C THR A 71 -1.19 -0.15 25.39
N ALA A 72 -1.10 -0.14 26.70
CA ALA A 72 -2.25 0.13 27.59
C ALA A 72 -2.73 1.59 27.50
N HIS A 73 -1.80 2.55 27.37
CA HIS A 73 -2.08 3.98 27.28
C HIS A 73 -1.31 4.61 26.14
N ASN A 74 -1.98 5.48 25.38
CA ASN A 74 -1.35 6.24 24.30
C ASN A 74 -1.12 7.71 24.69
N PRO A 75 0.06 8.08 25.20
CA PRO A 75 0.34 9.44 25.66
C PRO A 75 0.47 10.45 24.52
N ILE A 76 0.67 9.98 23.28
CA ILE A 76 0.86 10.85 22.12
C ILE A 76 -0.40 10.98 21.25
N LEU A 77 -1.56 10.51 21.72
CA LEU A 77 -2.81 10.59 20.94
C LEU A 77 -3.19 12.01 20.51
N PRO A 78 -3.07 13.06 21.37
CA PRO A 78 -3.33 14.44 20.93
C PRO A 78 -2.42 14.88 19.78
N LEU A 79 -1.13 14.57 19.84
CA LEU A 79 -0.17 14.87 18.79
C LEU A 79 -0.49 14.11 17.48
N GLN A 80 -0.94 12.86 17.59
CA GLN A 80 -1.35 12.06 16.42
C GLN A 80 -2.54 12.68 15.70
N LEU A 81 -3.56 13.11 16.47
CA LEU A 81 -4.74 13.79 15.92
C LEU A 81 -4.40 15.11 15.25
N GLU A 82 -3.56 15.91 15.88
CA GLU A 82 -3.09 17.18 15.29
C GLU A 82 -2.31 16.93 13.98
N ALA A 83 -1.41 15.97 13.98
CA ALA A 83 -0.65 15.61 12.79
C ALA A 83 -1.55 15.12 11.65
N LEU A 84 -2.56 14.29 11.94
CA LEU A 84 -3.52 13.83 10.93
C LEU A 84 -4.36 14.96 10.37
N LYS A 85 -4.87 15.87 11.23
CA LYS A 85 -5.62 17.07 10.80
C LYS A 85 -4.78 17.92 9.87
N LYS A 86 -3.56 18.25 10.28
CA LYS A 86 -2.65 19.08 9.48
C LYS A 86 -2.33 18.46 8.13
N GLN A 87 -1.98 17.17 8.10
CA GLN A 87 -1.68 16.44 6.85
C GLN A 87 -2.89 16.43 5.92
N PHE A 88 -4.07 16.12 6.46
CA PHE A 88 -5.30 16.04 5.68
C PHE A 88 -5.68 17.40 5.09
N GLU A 89 -5.77 18.45 5.91
CA GLU A 89 -6.18 19.79 5.44
C GLU A 89 -5.19 20.37 4.43
N SER A 90 -3.88 20.24 4.68
CA SER A 90 -2.86 20.72 3.74
C SER A 90 -2.97 20.05 2.36
N GLN A 91 -3.11 18.72 2.33
CA GLN A 91 -3.24 17.97 1.09
C GLN A 91 -4.58 18.23 0.39
N LYS A 92 -5.67 18.32 1.16
CA LYS A 92 -7.00 18.67 0.66
C LYS A 92 -6.96 20.02 -0.04
N GLN A 93 -6.43 21.06 0.63
CA GLN A 93 -6.32 22.41 0.06
C GLN A 93 -5.51 22.40 -1.23
N PHE A 94 -4.33 21.77 -1.23
CA PHE A 94 -3.50 21.63 -2.43
C PHE A 94 -4.27 20.99 -3.61
N HIS A 95 -5.00 19.91 -3.35
CA HIS A 95 -5.74 19.20 -4.39
C HIS A 95 -7.00 19.95 -4.84
N TYR A 96 -7.63 20.72 -3.94
CA TYR A 96 -8.73 21.60 -4.30
C TYR A 96 -8.25 22.73 -5.21
N ASP A 97 -7.19 23.44 -4.83
CA ASP A 97 -6.68 24.59 -5.58
C ASP A 97 -6.16 24.20 -6.97
N LYS A 98 -5.38 23.10 -7.04
CA LYS A 98 -4.71 22.69 -8.27
C LYS A 98 -5.58 21.86 -9.22
N PHE A 99 -6.50 21.06 -8.70
CA PHE A 99 -7.24 20.07 -9.48
C PHE A 99 -8.76 20.12 -9.27
N HIS A 100 -9.27 21.05 -8.49
CA HIS A 100 -10.70 21.22 -8.14
C HIS A 100 -11.33 19.95 -7.55
N MET A 101 -10.53 19.20 -6.79
CA MET A 101 -10.99 17.95 -6.15
C MET A 101 -11.84 18.25 -4.93
N ARG A 102 -13.00 17.58 -4.82
CA ARG A 102 -13.98 17.79 -3.73
C ARG A 102 -14.21 16.56 -2.86
N LYS A 103 -13.84 15.37 -3.34
CA LYS A 103 -14.00 14.10 -2.61
C LYS A 103 -12.67 13.43 -2.39
N PHE A 104 -12.49 12.93 -1.18
CA PHE A 104 -11.22 12.41 -0.71
C PHE A 104 -11.36 11.03 -0.09
N LEU A 105 -10.30 10.23 -0.21
CA LEU A 105 -10.11 8.97 0.50
C LEU A 105 -8.88 9.12 1.40
N GLY A 106 -9.04 9.02 2.72
CA GLY A 106 -7.90 9.01 3.63
C GLY A 106 -7.08 7.73 3.43
N TYR A 107 -5.77 7.84 3.27
CA TYR A 107 -4.91 6.69 3.04
C TYR A 107 -3.81 6.58 4.08
N PHE A 108 -4.01 5.71 5.06
CA PHE A 108 -3.03 5.35 6.08
C PHE A 108 -1.98 4.44 5.44
N GLN A 109 -0.82 5.00 5.15
CA GLN A 109 0.16 4.37 4.24
C GLN A 109 1.41 3.84 4.93
N SER A 110 1.97 4.56 5.90
CA SER A 110 3.26 4.25 6.51
C SER A 110 3.15 3.20 7.60
N PHE A 111 4.10 2.27 7.65
CA PHE A 111 4.15 1.19 8.64
C PHE A 111 2.95 0.23 8.56
N THR A 112 2.58 -0.36 9.70
CA THR A 112 1.46 -1.32 9.81
C THR A 112 0.32 -0.63 10.56
N ASN A 113 -0.67 -0.12 9.82
CA ASN A 113 -1.66 0.82 10.35
C ASN A 113 -2.80 0.19 11.17
N THR A 114 -2.78 -1.12 11.39
CA THR A 114 -3.65 -1.82 12.35
C THR A 114 -2.87 -2.32 13.57
N TYR A 115 -1.56 -2.06 13.62
CA TYR A 115 -0.68 -2.53 14.70
C TYR A 115 -0.65 -1.55 15.88
N ALA A 116 -1.83 -1.31 16.46
CA ALA A 116 -2.04 -0.46 17.63
C ALA A 116 -3.31 -0.90 18.39
N PRO A 117 -3.53 -0.45 19.64
CA PRO A 117 -4.74 -0.78 20.39
C PRO A 117 -6.00 -0.28 19.67
N LEU A 118 -7.06 -1.12 19.64
CA LEU A 118 -8.32 -0.76 18.97
C LEU A 118 -8.92 0.58 19.43
N PRO A 119 -8.92 0.97 20.70
CA PRO A 119 -9.41 2.29 21.12
C PRO A 119 -8.66 3.44 20.44
N THR A 120 -7.33 3.34 20.32
CA THR A 120 -6.51 4.32 19.58
C THR A 120 -6.87 4.34 18.08
N LEU A 121 -6.98 3.17 17.46
CA LEU A 121 -7.34 3.07 16.03
C LEU A 121 -8.69 3.71 15.74
N LYS A 122 -9.69 3.46 16.60
CA LYS A 122 -11.03 4.08 16.47
C LYS A 122 -10.95 5.59 16.43
N VAL A 123 -10.28 6.21 17.39
CA VAL A 123 -10.16 7.67 17.48
C VAL A 123 -9.45 8.24 16.24
N LEU A 124 -8.37 7.60 15.77
CA LEU A 124 -7.59 8.06 14.61
C LEU A 124 -8.36 7.91 13.30
N TYR A 125 -9.08 6.82 13.11
CA TYR A 125 -9.85 6.60 11.88
C TYR A 125 -11.12 7.46 11.87
N ASP A 126 -11.79 7.63 13.03
CA ASP A 126 -12.96 8.49 13.18
C ASP A 126 -12.64 9.95 12.83
N GLU A 127 -11.46 10.45 13.20
CA GLU A 127 -11.01 11.82 12.85
C GLU A 127 -11.07 12.08 11.33
N ILE A 128 -10.83 11.06 10.53
CA ILE A 128 -10.87 11.17 9.06
C ILE A 128 -12.25 10.81 8.50
N LEU A 129 -12.87 9.73 9.00
CA LEU A 129 -14.11 9.19 8.46
C LEU A 129 -15.35 10.07 8.70
N GLN A 130 -15.36 10.87 9.77
CA GLN A 130 -16.48 11.77 10.10
C GLN A 130 -16.57 13.00 9.18
N ARG A 131 -15.52 13.27 8.38
CA ARG A 131 -15.48 14.42 7.48
C ARG A 131 -16.47 14.24 6.31
N LYS A 132 -17.22 15.29 5.98
CA LYS A 132 -18.27 15.27 4.95
C LYS A 132 -17.74 15.07 3.52
N ASP A 133 -16.50 15.51 3.27
CA ASP A 133 -15.80 15.41 2.00
C ASP A 133 -14.99 14.11 1.86
N VAL A 134 -14.97 13.26 2.90
CA VAL A 134 -14.30 11.96 2.90
C VAL A 134 -15.30 10.86 2.57
N VAL A 135 -15.05 10.15 1.46
CA VAL A 135 -15.88 9.02 1.02
C VAL A 135 -15.52 7.71 1.73
N GLY A 136 -14.37 7.65 2.36
CA GLY A 136 -13.90 6.47 3.08
C GLY A 136 -12.42 6.55 3.42
N ILE A 137 -11.85 5.41 3.83
CA ILE A 137 -10.42 5.26 4.09
C ILE A 137 -9.83 4.02 3.43
N SER A 138 -8.52 4.06 3.22
CA SER A 138 -7.70 2.93 2.79
C SER A 138 -6.59 2.72 3.82
N ILE A 139 -6.40 1.50 4.31
CA ILE A 139 -5.52 1.18 5.42
C ILE A 139 -4.45 0.20 4.96
N GLY A 140 -3.22 0.69 4.76
CA GLY A 140 -2.06 -0.15 4.46
C GLY A 140 -1.61 -0.92 5.70
N THR A 141 -1.63 -2.24 5.63
CA THR A 141 -1.30 -3.08 6.78
C THR A 141 -0.77 -4.45 6.37
N ARG A 142 -0.60 -5.32 7.35
CA ARG A 142 -0.29 -6.76 7.25
C ARG A 142 -1.52 -7.53 7.68
N PHE A 143 -1.82 -8.65 7.02
CA PHE A 143 -2.97 -9.48 7.41
C PHE A 143 -2.75 -10.18 8.77
N ASP A 144 -1.50 -10.41 9.20
CA ASP A 144 -1.15 -10.94 10.53
C ASP A 144 -1.17 -9.88 11.66
N SER A 145 -1.55 -8.66 11.35
CA SER A 145 -1.65 -7.55 12.29
C SER A 145 -3.05 -6.92 12.31
N ILE A 146 -4.05 -7.65 11.85
CA ILE A 146 -5.46 -7.27 11.92
C ILE A 146 -6.22 -8.25 12.83
N THR A 147 -7.31 -7.81 13.45
CA THR A 147 -8.16 -8.65 14.29
C THR A 147 -9.62 -8.56 13.85
N LEU A 148 -10.44 -9.52 14.28
CA LEU A 148 -11.88 -9.50 13.98
C LEU A 148 -12.56 -8.25 14.55
N GLU A 149 -12.15 -7.79 15.74
CA GLU A 149 -12.70 -6.58 16.36
C GLU A 149 -12.38 -5.32 15.55
N ILE A 150 -11.19 -5.25 14.92
CA ILE A 150 -10.86 -4.15 14.00
C ILE A 150 -11.75 -4.22 12.76
N LEU A 151 -11.95 -5.41 12.18
CA LEU A 151 -12.83 -5.59 11.04
C LEU A 151 -14.29 -5.26 11.38
N ASP A 152 -14.79 -5.68 12.55
CA ASP A 152 -16.15 -5.38 13.02
C ASP A 152 -16.37 -3.87 13.23
N TYR A 153 -15.35 -3.17 13.74
CA TYR A 153 -15.40 -1.71 13.84
C TYR A 153 -15.45 -1.05 12.45
N LEU A 154 -14.60 -1.47 11.52
CA LEU A 154 -14.58 -0.93 10.16
C LEU A 154 -15.89 -1.19 9.41
N ALA A 155 -16.51 -2.37 9.63
CA ALA A 155 -17.81 -2.71 9.08
C ALA A 155 -18.94 -1.74 9.51
N GLN A 156 -18.85 -1.12 10.69
CA GLN A 156 -19.81 -0.11 11.11
C GLN A 156 -19.79 1.11 10.20
N TRP A 157 -18.61 1.47 9.67
CA TRP A 157 -18.47 2.57 8.73
C TRP A 157 -18.94 2.18 7.33
N VAL A 158 -18.76 0.91 6.92
CA VAL A 158 -19.36 0.39 5.68
C VAL A 158 -20.88 0.51 5.73
N LYS A 159 -21.51 0.11 6.84
CA LYS A 159 -22.97 0.25 7.06
C LYS A 159 -23.44 1.71 7.02
N LYS A 160 -22.57 2.67 7.35
CA LYS A 160 -22.84 4.13 7.24
C LYS A 160 -22.56 4.68 5.83
N GLY A 161 -22.28 3.83 4.83
CA GLY A 161 -22.05 4.20 3.45
C GLY A 161 -20.62 4.67 3.13
N LYS A 162 -19.65 4.46 4.04
CA LYS A 162 -18.23 4.75 3.75
C LYS A 162 -17.58 3.60 3.03
N ILE A 163 -16.69 3.92 2.08
CA ILE A 163 -15.89 2.95 1.32
C ILE A 163 -14.64 2.64 2.13
N ILE A 164 -14.51 1.40 2.59
CA ILE A 164 -13.36 0.96 3.39
C ILE A 164 -12.53 -0.02 2.56
N TRP A 165 -11.25 0.32 2.40
CA TRP A 165 -10.23 -0.55 1.82
C TRP A 165 -9.23 -0.97 2.89
N VAL A 166 -8.95 -2.27 2.98
CA VAL A 166 -7.77 -2.78 3.67
C VAL A 166 -6.76 -3.25 2.62
N GLU A 167 -5.53 -2.75 2.72
CA GLU A 167 -4.48 -3.01 1.73
C GLU A 167 -3.41 -3.90 2.35
N TYR A 168 -3.41 -5.19 2.00
CA TYR A 168 -2.46 -6.16 2.52
C TYR A 168 -1.15 -6.19 1.72
N GLY A 169 -0.03 -5.94 2.40
CA GLY A 169 1.30 -6.10 1.82
C GLY A 169 1.72 -7.57 1.77
N VAL A 170 1.24 -8.33 0.81
CA VAL A 170 1.61 -9.74 0.60
C VAL A 170 3.01 -9.87 0.02
N GLN A 171 3.33 -9.05 -0.98
CA GLN A 171 4.60 -8.94 -1.71
C GLN A 171 4.87 -10.12 -2.65
N SER A 172 4.85 -11.36 -2.17
CA SER A 172 5.02 -12.63 -2.87
C SER A 172 4.24 -13.73 -2.16
N ILE A 173 3.92 -14.82 -2.87
CA ILE A 173 3.35 -16.04 -2.24
C ILE A 173 4.42 -17.06 -1.85
N HIS A 174 5.63 -16.91 -2.33
CA HIS A 174 6.70 -17.90 -2.17
C HIS A 174 7.38 -17.77 -0.80
N THR A 175 7.24 -18.78 0.04
CA THR A 175 7.83 -18.80 1.40
C THR A 175 9.34 -18.55 1.39
N GLN A 176 10.06 -19.09 0.42
CA GLN A 176 11.50 -18.85 0.28
C GLN A 176 11.81 -17.37 0.05
N THR A 177 11.03 -16.68 -0.81
CA THR A 177 11.15 -15.25 -1.03
C THR A 177 10.82 -14.47 0.23
N LEU A 178 9.71 -14.80 0.91
CA LEU A 178 9.29 -14.13 2.15
C LEU A 178 10.35 -14.23 3.24
N ASN A 179 10.99 -15.38 3.39
CA ASN A 179 12.11 -15.58 4.33
C ASN A 179 13.33 -14.73 3.92
N LEU A 180 13.69 -14.75 2.63
CA LEU A 180 14.83 -13.98 2.11
C LEU A 180 14.66 -12.47 2.32
N ILE A 181 13.45 -11.95 2.14
CA ILE A 181 13.16 -10.52 2.33
C ILE A 181 12.86 -10.15 3.80
N ASN A 182 13.05 -11.06 4.74
CA ASN A 182 12.75 -10.86 6.17
C ASN A 182 11.30 -10.40 6.41
N ARG A 183 10.31 -11.10 5.78
CA ARG A 183 8.90 -10.69 5.91
C ARG A 183 8.30 -11.01 7.29
N GLY A 184 8.82 -12.02 7.99
CA GLY A 184 8.43 -12.42 9.35
C GLY A 184 7.06 -13.12 9.44
N HIS A 185 6.45 -13.49 8.32
CA HIS A 185 5.24 -14.35 8.24
C HIS A 185 5.19 -15.05 6.89
N ASP A 186 4.46 -16.16 6.83
CA ASP A 186 4.01 -16.81 5.59
C ASP A 186 2.59 -16.32 5.19
N ASN A 187 2.03 -16.91 4.13
CA ASN A 187 0.71 -16.56 3.62
C ASN A 187 -0.40 -17.55 4.00
N SER A 188 -0.16 -18.47 4.95
CA SER A 188 -1.09 -19.54 5.33
C SER A 188 -2.48 -19.04 5.76
N GLN A 189 -2.54 -17.87 6.38
CA GLN A 189 -3.78 -17.25 6.86
C GLN A 189 -4.33 -16.14 5.93
N LEU A 190 -3.67 -15.85 4.81
CA LEU A 190 -4.09 -14.77 3.92
C LEU A 190 -5.53 -14.93 3.44
N GLN A 191 -5.88 -16.14 2.98
CA GLN A 191 -7.24 -16.43 2.49
C GLN A 191 -8.30 -16.19 3.58
N TYR A 192 -8.06 -16.63 4.81
CA TYR A 192 -8.96 -16.40 5.94
C TYR A 192 -9.21 -14.91 6.16
N TRP A 193 -8.17 -14.09 6.27
CA TRP A 193 -8.31 -12.67 6.52
C TRP A 193 -8.94 -11.88 5.35
N VAL A 194 -8.74 -12.34 4.13
CA VAL A 194 -9.44 -11.80 2.95
C VAL A 194 -10.94 -12.09 3.05
N GLN A 195 -11.32 -13.33 3.35
CA GLN A 195 -12.72 -13.75 3.47
C GLN A 195 -13.43 -13.02 4.62
N GLU A 196 -12.80 -12.92 5.80
CA GLU A 196 -13.36 -12.22 6.97
C GLU A 196 -13.62 -10.73 6.70
N ALA A 197 -12.72 -10.07 6.00
CA ALA A 197 -12.91 -8.67 5.63
C ALA A 197 -14.04 -8.51 4.60
N ARG A 198 -14.03 -9.31 3.54
CA ARG A 198 -15.05 -9.25 2.47
C ARG A 198 -16.46 -9.62 2.97
N ALA A 199 -16.59 -10.58 3.89
CA ALA A 199 -17.87 -10.91 4.53
C ALA A 199 -18.49 -9.72 5.29
N ARG A 200 -17.66 -8.72 5.67
CA ARG A 200 -18.07 -7.47 6.33
C ARG A 200 -18.25 -6.29 5.37
N GLY A 201 -18.17 -6.53 4.06
CA GLY A 201 -18.25 -5.49 3.04
C GLY A 201 -17.03 -4.59 2.95
N ILE A 202 -15.90 -5.01 3.53
CA ILE A 202 -14.62 -4.30 3.45
C ILE A 202 -13.89 -4.78 2.20
N ALA A 203 -13.50 -3.83 1.33
CA ALA A 203 -12.77 -4.15 0.11
C ALA A 203 -11.29 -4.44 0.41
N ILE A 204 -10.75 -5.48 -0.23
CA ILE A 204 -9.37 -5.91 -0.05
C ILE A 204 -8.53 -5.55 -1.27
N CYS A 205 -7.44 -4.82 -1.05
CA CYS A 205 -6.40 -4.58 -2.03
C CYS A 205 -5.12 -5.32 -1.64
N ILE A 206 -4.58 -6.12 -2.54
CA ILE A 206 -3.31 -6.82 -2.31
C ILE A 206 -2.16 -6.09 -2.99
N HIS A 207 -1.03 -5.99 -2.31
CA HIS A 207 0.20 -5.45 -2.85
C HIS A 207 1.14 -6.58 -3.21
N LEU A 208 1.60 -6.60 -4.47
CA LEU A 208 2.68 -7.45 -4.97
C LEU A 208 3.87 -6.59 -5.38
N ILE A 209 5.07 -7.14 -5.17
CA ILE A 209 6.33 -6.52 -5.62
C ILE A 209 6.95 -7.43 -6.67
N TYR A 210 7.24 -6.89 -7.84
CA TYR A 210 7.95 -7.59 -8.90
C TYR A 210 9.44 -7.26 -8.88
N GLY A 211 10.26 -8.27 -9.11
CA GLY A 211 11.71 -8.17 -9.04
C GLY A 211 12.28 -8.42 -7.65
N LEU A 212 11.61 -9.17 -6.79
CA LEU A 212 12.16 -9.63 -5.51
C LEU A 212 13.37 -10.54 -5.74
N PRO A 213 14.38 -10.54 -4.83
CA PRO A 213 15.58 -11.35 -5.00
C PRO A 213 15.26 -12.82 -5.23
N LYS A 214 15.91 -13.40 -6.25
CA LYS A 214 15.79 -14.80 -6.69
C LYS A 214 14.42 -15.18 -7.28
N GLU A 215 13.49 -14.25 -7.48
CA GLU A 215 12.23 -14.53 -8.17
C GLU A 215 12.39 -14.54 -9.69
N THR A 216 11.83 -15.58 -10.31
CA THR A 216 11.68 -15.68 -11.76
C THR A 216 10.38 -15.00 -12.21
N ASP A 217 10.23 -14.75 -13.53
CA ASP A 217 8.98 -14.21 -14.10
C ASP A 217 7.79 -15.12 -13.79
N THR A 218 8.01 -16.44 -13.88
CA THR A 218 6.99 -17.44 -13.54
C THR A 218 6.53 -17.29 -12.09
N MET A 219 7.44 -17.12 -11.13
CA MET A 219 7.10 -16.95 -9.71
C MET A 219 6.30 -15.68 -9.47
N MET A 220 6.64 -14.58 -10.13
CA MET A 220 5.89 -13.32 -10.01
C MET A 220 4.46 -13.47 -10.56
N ILE A 221 4.29 -14.16 -11.69
CA ILE A 221 2.96 -14.45 -12.25
C ILE A 221 2.18 -15.44 -11.38
N GLN A 222 2.81 -16.47 -10.82
CA GLN A 222 2.19 -17.38 -9.86
C GLN A 222 1.68 -16.62 -8.61
N SER A 223 2.45 -15.62 -8.15
CA SER A 223 2.02 -14.76 -7.04
C SER A 223 0.73 -13.99 -7.39
N LEU A 224 0.63 -13.48 -8.61
CA LEU A 224 -0.59 -12.84 -9.09
C LEU A 224 -1.75 -13.83 -9.18
N GLU A 225 -1.57 -14.99 -9.80
CA GLU A 225 -2.62 -15.98 -10.02
C GLU A 225 -3.17 -16.49 -8.68
N GLU A 226 -2.31 -16.72 -7.71
CA GLU A 226 -2.73 -17.17 -6.38
C GLU A 226 -3.57 -16.11 -5.65
N VAL A 227 -3.15 -14.84 -5.63
CA VAL A 227 -3.95 -13.80 -4.97
C VAL A 227 -5.28 -13.55 -5.69
N LEU A 228 -5.34 -13.72 -7.01
CA LEU A 228 -6.60 -13.70 -7.77
C LEU A 228 -7.50 -14.87 -7.38
N ARG A 229 -6.96 -16.08 -7.19
CA ARG A 229 -7.69 -17.26 -6.75
C ARG A 229 -8.27 -17.11 -5.36
N ILE A 230 -7.51 -16.50 -4.43
CA ILE A 230 -7.99 -16.19 -3.06
C ILE A 230 -9.18 -15.24 -3.10
N GLY A 231 -9.24 -14.36 -4.08
CA GLY A 231 -10.30 -13.38 -4.27
C GLY A 231 -9.98 -12.04 -3.61
N LEU A 232 -9.82 -11.02 -4.42
CA LEU A 232 -9.51 -9.65 -4.00
C LEU A 232 -10.38 -8.66 -4.78
N ASP A 233 -10.53 -7.46 -4.25
CA ASP A 233 -11.30 -6.38 -4.90
C ASP A 233 -10.37 -5.38 -5.60
N GLY A 234 -9.11 -5.34 -5.21
CA GLY A 234 -8.13 -4.43 -5.78
C GLY A 234 -6.70 -4.96 -5.74
N LEU A 235 -5.87 -4.43 -6.61
CA LEU A 235 -4.48 -4.84 -6.76
C LEU A 235 -3.55 -3.65 -6.91
N LYS A 236 -2.38 -3.74 -6.27
CA LYS A 236 -1.21 -2.91 -6.54
C LYS A 236 -0.04 -3.79 -6.93
N ILE A 237 0.59 -3.46 -8.05
CA ILE A 237 1.87 -4.05 -8.45
C ILE A 237 2.88 -2.92 -8.55
N HIS A 238 4.06 -3.10 -8.02
CA HIS A 238 5.13 -2.16 -8.24
C HIS A 238 6.51 -2.85 -8.25
N PRO A 239 7.47 -2.25 -8.95
CA PRO A 239 8.81 -2.81 -9.01
C PRO A 239 9.51 -2.69 -7.67
N LEU A 240 10.37 -3.66 -7.36
CA LEU A 240 11.32 -3.50 -6.27
C LEU A 240 12.37 -2.44 -6.66
N TYR A 241 12.65 -1.54 -5.74
CA TYR A 241 13.74 -0.58 -5.88
C TYR A 241 14.67 -0.63 -4.66
N VAL A 242 15.93 -0.32 -4.90
CA VAL A 242 17.01 -0.38 -3.92
C VAL A 242 17.23 1.01 -3.35
N MET A 243 17.00 1.17 -2.06
CA MET A 243 17.21 2.42 -1.33
C MET A 243 18.46 2.35 -0.48
N GLU A 244 19.19 3.47 -0.38
CA GLU A 244 20.31 3.61 0.55
C GLU A 244 19.91 3.25 1.98
N HIS A 245 20.85 2.71 2.72
CA HIS A 245 20.68 2.31 4.12
C HIS A 245 19.67 1.18 4.34
N THR A 246 19.51 0.29 3.36
CA THR A 246 18.71 -0.94 3.46
C THR A 246 19.61 -2.16 3.31
N ALA A 247 19.19 -3.32 3.84
CA ALA A 247 19.92 -4.57 3.62
C ALA A 247 19.99 -4.94 2.13
N LEU A 248 18.93 -4.61 1.37
CA LEU A 248 18.92 -4.81 -0.08
C LEU A 248 19.99 -3.96 -0.79
N ALA A 249 20.33 -2.77 -0.27
CA ALA A 249 21.42 -1.96 -0.81
C ALA A 249 22.79 -2.63 -0.63
N ALA A 250 23.00 -3.33 0.48
CA ALA A 250 24.22 -4.11 0.69
C ALA A 250 24.31 -5.28 -0.30
N MET A 251 23.24 -6.03 -0.49
CA MET A 251 23.15 -7.11 -1.50
C MET A 251 23.42 -6.59 -2.93
N TYR A 252 22.85 -5.45 -3.28
CA TYR A 252 23.05 -4.82 -4.58
C TYR A 252 24.52 -4.44 -4.80
N ARG A 253 25.18 -3.83 -3.80
CA ARG A 253 26.59 -3.46 -3.89
C ARG A 253 27.55 -4.65 -3.93
N ALA A 254 27.15 -5.75 -3.28
CA ALA A 254 27.89 -7.01 -3.33
C ALA A 254 27.68 -7.80 -4.64
N GLY A 255 26.81 -7.33 -5.54
CA GLY A 255 26.47 -8.06 -6.77
C GLY A 255 25.56 -9.28 -6.54
N GLU A 256 24.96 -9.40 -5.36
CA GLU A 256 24.07 -10.52 -5.00
C GLU A 256 22.62 -10.29 -5.42
N TYR A 257 22.28 -9.08 -5.86
CA TYR A 257 20.95 -8.71 -6.34
C TYR A 257 21.05 -7.80 -7.57
N GLU A 258 20.29 -8.16 -8.61
CA GLU A 258 20.12 -7.38 -9.83
C GLU A 258 18.69 -6.85 -9.93
N PRO A 259 18.49 -5.52 -10.04
CA PRO A 259 17.16 -4.93 -10.17
C PRO A 259 16.51 -5.23 -11.50
N ILE A 260 15.19 -5.39 -11.50
CA ILE A 260 14.40 -5.63 -12.71
C ILE A 260 14.53 -4.45 -13.70
N THR A 261 14.71 -4.75 -15.00
CA THR A 261 14.72 -3.74 -16.06
C THR A 261 13.31 -3.21 -16.34
N LEU A 262 13.20 -2.05 -16.97
CA LEU A 262 11.91 -1.46 -17.35
C LEU A 262 11.19 -2.33 -18.38
N GLU A 263 11.93 -2.91 -19.32
CA GLU A 263 11.42 -3.78 -20.38
C GLU A 263 10.78 -5.04 -19.77
N ARG A 264 11.56 -5.77 -18.96
CA ARG A 264 11.07 -6.98 -18.26
C ARG A 264 9.88 -6.67 -17.37
N TYR A 265 9.91 -5.53 -16.66
CA TYR A 265 8.79 -5.09 -15.85
C TYR A 265 7.55 -4.79 -16.71
N GLY A 266 7.73 -4.13 -17.87
CA GLY A 266 6.66 -3.84 -18.82
C GLY A 266 5.98 -5.11 -19.33
N ASP A 267 6.76 -6.11 -19.73
CA ASP A 267 6.25 -7.40 -20.20
C ASP A 267 5.46 -8.13 -19.12
N LEU A 268 5.95 -8.14 -17.88
CA LEU A 268 5.24 -8.72 -16.74
C LEU A 268 3.94 -7.98 -16.41
N ILE A 269 3.91 -6.65 -16.53
CA ILE A 269 2.67 -5.88 -16.34
C ILE A 269 1.65 -6.19 -17.43
N VAL A 270 2.06 -6.32 -18.69
CA VAL A 270 1.16 -6.75 -19.78
C VAL A 270 0.58 -8.13 -19.48
N GLN A 271 1.43 -9.11 -19.16
CA GLN A 271 0.99 -10.46 -18.81
C GLN A 271 0.03 -10.46 -17.62
N SER A 272 0.30 -9.64 -16.61
CA SER A 272 -0.53 -9.50 -15.42
C SER A 272 -1.90 -8.92 -15.77
N LEU A 273 -1.94 -7.82 -16.51
CA LEU A 273 -3.21 -7.17 -16.84
C LEU A 273 -4.07 -7.99 -17.79
N LEU A 274 -3.50 -8.89 -18.58
CA LEU A 274 -4.27 -9.86 -19.37
C LEU A 274 -4.99 -10.89 -18.49
N ARG A 275 -4.46 -11.22 -17.30
CA ARG A 275 -5.02 -12.21 -16.36
C ARG A 275 -6.01 -11.62 -15.35
N ILE A 276 -5.87 -10.36 -15.00
CA ILE A 276 -6.71 -9.70 -13.98
C ILE A 276 -8.17 -9.61 -14.46
N PRO A 277 -9.17 -10.06 -13.70
CA PRO A 277 -10.58 -9.88 -14.00
C PRO A 277 -10.99 -8.40 -14.16
N ASN A 278 -12.06 -8.13 -14.92
CA ASN A 278 -12.47 -6.75 -15.23
C ASN A 278 -13.07 -5.98 -14.04
N ASP A 279 -13.48 -6.68 -13.01
CA ASP A 279 -14.04 -6.16 -11.75
C ASP A 279 -12.99 -5.86 -10.67
N VAL A 280 -11.77 -6.35 -10.85
CA VAL A 280 -10.66 -6.05 -9.92
C VAL A 280 -10.12 -4.63 -10.18
N VAL A 281 -10.15 -3.81 -9.13
CA VAL A 281 -9.69 -2.41 -9.18
C VAL A 281 -8.17 -2.33 -9.17
N LEU A 282 -7.59 -1.86 -10.26
CA LEU A 282 -6.16 -1.64 -10.33
C LEU A 282 -5.80 -0.29 -9.68
N HIS A 283 -5.24 -0.35 -8.49
CA HIS A 283 -4.85 0.85 -7.75
C HIS A 283 -3.57 1.47 -8.30
N ARG A 284 -2.58 0.64 -8.71
CA ARG A 284 -1.28 1.12 -9.20
C ARG A 284 -0.49 0.01 -9.90
N ILE A 285 0.25 0.37 -10.95
CA ILE A 285 1.23 -0.48 -11.66
C ILE A 285 2.62 0.16 -11.72
N SER A 286 2.88 1.19 -10.96
CA SER A 286 4.17 1.90 -10.97
C SER A 286 4.52 2.38 -9.57
N ALA A 287 5.80 2.55 -9.30
CA ALA A 287 6.26 3.22 -8.10
C ALA A 287 7.26 4.31 -8.51
N GLY A 288 7.11 5.50 -7.95
CA GLY A 288 8.07 6.59 -8.12
C GLY A 288 8.75 6.88 -6.79
N VAL A 289 10.04 7.13 -6.83
CA VAL A 289 10.84 7.53 -5.68
C VAL A 289 11.35 8.95 -5.93
N HIS A 290 11.06 9.85 -4.99
CA HIS A 290 11.46 11.25 -5.09
C HIS A 290 12.66 11.58 -4.17
N SER A 291 13.49 10.59 -3.84
CA SER A 291 14.65 10.84 -2.97
C SER A 291 15.96 10.58 -3.69
N GLY A 292 17.00 11.34 -3.34
CA GLY A 292 18.37 11.12 -3.79
C GLY A 292 18.95 9.78 -3.35
N ASP A 293 18.25 9.07 -2.47
CA ASP A 293 18.67 7.79 -1.89
C ASP A 293 18.36 6.56 -2.77
N LEU A 294 17.78 6.74 -3.97
CA LEU A 294 17.56 5.63 -4.87
C LEU A 294 18.86 5.18 -5.54
N LEU A 295 19.28 3.95 -5.27
CA LEU A 295 20.43 3.32 -5.93
C LEU A 295 20.03 2.73 -7.29
N ALA A 296 18.97 1.92 -7.32
CA ALA A 296 18.51 1.19 -8.52
C ALA A 296 17.04 0.72 -8.39
N PRO A 297 16.37 0.47 -9.51
CA PRO A 297 16.75 0.85 -10.85
C PRO A 297 16.50 2.34 -11.10
N LYS A 298 17.33 2.99 -11.87
CA LYS A 298 17.25 4.45 -12.12
C LYS A 298 15.97 4.89 -12.82
N TRP A 299 15.31 4.01 -13.59
CA TRP A 299 14.05 4.32 -14.23
C TRP A 299 12.89 4.54 -13.23
N CYS A 300 13.05 4.16 -11.96
CA CYS A 300 12.09 4.49 -10.90
C CYS A 300 12.12 5.96 -10.44
N LEU A 301 13.12 6.77 -10.83
CA LEU A 301 13.20 8.19 -10.51
C LEU A 301 12.12 9.03 -11.21
N ASP A 302 11.76 8.68 -12.45
CA ASP A 302 10.77 9.42 -13.21
C ASP A 302 9.51 8.56 -13.48
N LYS A 303 8.48 8.83 -12.69
CA LYS A 303 7.19 8.15 -12.82
C LYS A 303 6.50 8.43 -14.17
N ASN A 304 6.75 9.57 -14.81
CA ASN A 304 6.12 9.91 -16.09
C ASN A 304 6.75 9.10 -17.21
N ILE A 305 8.06 8.90 -17.18
CA ILE A 305 8.77 8.02 -18.13
C ILE A 305 8.26 6.58 -17.97
N GLN A 306 8.23 6.06 -16.74
CA GLN A 306 7.65 4.74 -16.47
C GLN A 306 6.24 4.60 -17.08
N MET A 307 5.35 5.52 -16.72
CA MET A 307 3.95 5.42 -17.13
C MET A 307 3.76 5.61 -18.64
N ARG A 308 4.61 6.37 -19.30
CA ARG A 308 4.61 6.49 -20.76
C ARG A 308 4.96 5.15 -21.39
N TYR A 309 6.06 4.55 -20.96
CA TYR A 309 6.51 3.24 -21.45
C TYR A 309 5.45 2.16 -21.20
N LEU A 310 4.96 2.03 -19.96
CA LEU A 310 3.94 1.03 -19.61
C LEU A 310 2.66 1.20 -20.43
N ARG A 311 2.18 2.42 -20.61
CA ARG A 311 0.99 2.67 -21.44
C ARG A 311 1.19 2.28 -22.90
N GLU A 312 2.39 2.46 -23.45
CA GLU A 312 2.70 2.03 -24.80
C GLU A 312 2.69 0.49 -24.91
N CYS A 313 3.33 -0.22 -23.98
CA CYS A 313 3.28 -1.69 -23.91
C CYS A 313 1.83 -2.20 -23.82
N LEU A 314 1.02 -1.61 -22.95
CA LEU A 314 -0.38 -1.99 -22.78
C LEU A 314 -1.21 -1.70 -24.04
N ARG A 315 -1.02 -0.56 -24.68
CA ARG A 315 -1.68 -0.22 -25.94
C ARG A 315 -1.36 -1.20 -27.05
N LYS A 316 -0.06 -1.60 -27.20
CA LYS A 316 0.38 -2.62 -28.17
C LYS A 316 -0.28 -3.98 -27.90
N ALA A 317 -0.53 -4.31 -26.63
CA ALA A 317 -1.21 -5.54 -26.20
C ALA A 317 -2.74 -5.46 -26.24
N GLY A 318 -3.34 -4.38 -26.73
CA GLY A 318 -4.79 -4.20 -26.79
C GLY A 318 -5.46 -3.95 -25.44
N ILE A 319 -4.72 -3.39 -24.47
CA ILE A 319 -5.23 -3.09 -23.11
C ILE A 319 -5.41 -1.57 -22.95
N GLU A 320 -6.62 -1.16 -22.57
CA GLU A 320 -6.97 0.21 -22.20
C GLU A 320 -6.79 0.42 -20.69
N TYR A 321 -5.75 1.21 -20.34
CA TYR A 321 -5.40 1.55 -18.95
C TYR A 321 -5.74 3.01 -18.60
#